data_b87ed51b2a1aa8fdc51247c37027690a
#
_entry.id   b87ed51b2a1aa8fdc51247c37027690a
#
_cell.length_a   1.000
_cell.length_b   1.000
_cell.length_c   1.000
_cell.angle_alpha   90.00
_cell.angle_beta   90.00
_cell.angle_gamma   90.00
#
_symmetry.space_group_name_H-M   'P 1'
#
loop_
_entity.id
_entity.type
_entity.pdbx_description
1 polymer ?
#
loop_
_entity_poly.entity_id
_entity_poly.type
_entity_poly.pdbx_seq_one_letter_code
_entity_poly.pdbx_strand_id
1 'polypeptide(L)'
;MKTQIGINGFGRIGRLVFRAAAGRDDVEVVALNDPFMTPDYMAYMLKYDTTHGKFQGEVSFTDHELVVNGRAIPVFTAKECSEIPWGTVGAEYICECTGQHLTKELCKGHIEAGAKHVIMGAPSKDDTPMFVMGVNNRNYASDMTYVSNASCTTNCLAPIAKVLQENFGIKEGLMTTVHSVTPTQKILDGASLKDWRGGRAACGNIIPSSTGAAKAVGKVIPELNGKLTGMSMRVPTLDVSVVDLTVNLEKPATYEEICQAMKAASEGELKGVLGYTEDPVVSSDFLGDPRTSVFDAKAGIALTDSFVKVVSWYDNECGYSNKMVDLIVYMSSVDHK
;
A
#
# COMPACT_ATOMS: atom_id res chain seq x y z
N MET A 1 8.85 19.64 13.78
CA MET A 1 8.94 18.43 14.64
C MET A 1 8.76 17.20 13.76
N LYS A 2 9.36 16.05 14.12
CA LYS A 2 9.11 14.80 13.39
C LYS A 2 7.72 14.25 13.75
N THR A 3 7.01 13.73 12.77
CA THR A 3 5.73 13.05 13.00
C THR A 3 5.95 11.76 13.79
N GLN A 4 5.31 11.58 14.94
CA GLN A 4 5.50 10.44 15.84
C GLN A 4 4.53 9.33 15.48
N ILE A 5 5.04 8.16 15.05
CA ILE A 5 4.22 7.02 14.63
C ILE A 5 4.42 5.80 15.53
N GLY A 6 3.31 5.10 15.81
CA GLY A 6 3.31 3.75 16.36
C GLY A 6 2.97 2.74 15.25
N ILE A 7 3.55 1.54 15.31
CA ILE A 7 3.22 0.46 14.36
C ILE A 7 2.59 -0.68 15.13
N ASN A 8 1.35 -1.02 14.78
CA ASN A 8 0.65 -2.20 15.28
C ASN A 8 0.69 -3.32 14.24
N GLY A 9 1.36 -4.43 14.57
CA GLY A 9 1.65 -5.53 13.66
C GLY A 9 3.00 -5.37 12.95
N PHE A 10 3.97 -6.23 13.28
CA PHE A 10 5.32 -6.21 12.70
C PHE A 10 5.51 -7.31 11.63
N GLY A 11 4.42 -7.59 10.89
CA GLY A 11 4.40 -8.46 9.70
C GLY A 11 5.13 -7.83 8.51
N ARG A 12 4.86 -8.30 7.28
CA ARG A 12 5.49 -7.76 6.05
C ARG A 12 5.35 -6.23 5.97
N ILE A 13 4.12 -5.73 6.00
CA ILE A 13 3.85 -4.29 5.82
C ILE A 13 4.40 -3.48 6.99
N GLY A 14 4.18 -3.89 8.25
CA GLY A 14 4.73 -3.14 9.40
C GLY A 14 6.25 -3.01 9.38
N ARG A 15 6.98 -4.06 8.97
CA ARG A 15 8.45 -4.00 8.81
C ARG A 15 8.87 -3.07 7.67
N LEU A 16 8.13 -3.03 6.57
CA LEU A 16 8.46 -2.14 5.45
C LEU A 16 8.06 -0.69 5.73
N VAL A 17 6.99 -0.44 6.45
CA VAL A 17 6.68 0.89 7.02
C VAL A 17 7.82 1.35 7.94
N PHE A 18 8.32 0.45 8.80
CA PHE A 18 9.48 0.75 9.63
C PHE A 18 10.71 1.09 8.79
N ARG A 19 11.04 0.28 7.77
CA ARG A 19 12.18 0.52 6.87
C ARG A 19 12.03 1.83 6.10
N ALA A 20 10.84 2.15 5.62
CA ALA A 20 10.55 3.41 4.94
C ALA A 20 10.72 4.62 5.86
N ALA A 21 10.28 4.51 7.12
CA ALA A 21 10.40 5.58 8.11
C ALA A 21 11.84 5.76 8.60
N ALA A 22 12.62 4.68 8.75
CA ALA A 22 13.97 4.70 9.32
C ALA A 22 14.97 5.55 8.53
N GLY A 23 14.75 5.76 7.23
CA GLY A 23 15.60 6.60 6.35
C GLY A 23 15.14 8.05 6.24
N ARG A 24 14.13 8.49 7.02
CA ARG A 24 13.50 9.82 6.88
C ARG A 24 13.75 10.71 8.09
N ASP A 25 13.79 12.02 7.82
CA ASP A 25 13.98 13.04 8.85
C ASP A 25 12.67 13.70 9.33
N ASP A 26 11.56 13.44 8.63
CA ASP A 26 10.24 14.04 8.88
C ASP A 26 9.30 13.17 9.72
N VAL A 27 9.67 11.90 9.94
CA VAL A 27 8.88 10.91 10.69
C VAL A 27 9.76 10.12 11.67
N GLU A 28 9.16 9.58 12.71
CA GLU A 28 9.85 8.82 13.74
C GLU A 28 8.97 7.71 14.30
N VAL A 29 9.45 6.45 14.23
CA VAL A 29 8.79 5.32 14.90
C VAL A 29 9.13 5.38 16.38
N VAL A 30 8.12 5.56 17.23
CA VAL A 30 8.31 5.71 18.67
C VAL A 30 7.92 4.48 19.47
N ALA A 31 7.15 3.56 18.89
CA ALA A 31 6.80 2.29 19.49
C ALA A 31 6.35 1.25 18.47
N LEU A 32 6.49 0.00 18.83
CA LEU A 32 6.01 -1.17 18.09
C LEU A 32 5.11 -2.02 18.97
N ASN A 33 4.09 -2.63 18.39
CA ASN A 33 3.31 -3.67 19.04
C ASN A 33 3.13 -4.87 18.12
N ASP A 34 3.41 -6.06 18.62
CA ASP A 34 3.04 -7.33 17.99
C ASP A 34 2.93 -8.42 19.06
N PRO A 35 1.74 -9.02 19.27
CA PRO A 35 1.54 -10.01 20.33
C PRO A 35 2.25 -11.35 20.08
N PHE A 36 2.83 -11.55 18.89
CA PHE A 36 3.46 -12.82 18.49
C PHE A 36 4.97 -12.72 18.28
N MET A 37 5.57 -11.53 18.48
CA MET A 37 7.00 -11.31 18.26
C MET A 37 7.66 -10.68 19.47
N THR A 38 8.74 -11.32 19.95
CA THR A 38 9.65 -10.77 20.97
C THR A 38 10.66 -9.80 20.31
N PRO A 39 11.28 -8.88 21.08
CA PRO A 39 12.26 -7.93 20.54
C PRO A 39 13.43 -8.56 19.77
N ASP A 40 13.95 -9.68 20.26
CA ASP A 40 15.03 -10.45 19.61
C ASP A 40 14.57 -10.98 18.23
N TYR A 41 13.33 -11.52 18.16
CA TYR A 41 12.79 -12.01 16.91
C TYR A 41 12.43 -10.86 15.95
N MET A 42 11.94 -9.73 16.45
CA MET A 42 11.76 -8.52 15.64
C MET A 42 13.08 -8.02 15.06
N ALA A 43 14.15 -8.01 15.86
CA ALA A 43 15.48 -7.63 15.41
C ALA A 43 15.98 -8.57 14.28
N TYR A 44 15.80 -9.88 14.45
CA TYR A 44 16.13 -10.85 13.41
C TYR A 44 15.34 -10.59 12.12
N MET A 45 14.01 -10.43 12.22
CA MET A 45 13.13 -10.24 11.07
C MET A 45 13.31 -8.88 10.37
N LEU A 46 13.73 -7.85 11.09
CA LEU A 46 14.10 -6.56 10.49
C LEU A 46 15.44 -6.65 9.75
N LYS A 47 16.41 -7.33 10.37
CA LYS A 47 17.78 -7.45 9.86
C LYS A 47 17.85 -8.22 8.54
N TYR A 48 17.05 -9.27 8.42
CA TYR A 48 17.10 -10.19 7.27
C TYR A 48 15.73 -10.24 6.59
N ASP A 49 15.72 -9.99 5.30
CA ASP A 49 14.53 -10.07 4.46
C ASP A 49 14.89 -10.72 3.12
N THR A 50 14.15 -11.75 2.73
CA THR A 50 14.42 -12.50 1.50
C THR A 50 14.19 -11.65 0.25
N THR A 51 13.20 -10.77 0.29
CA THR A 51 12.79 -9.93 -0.84
C THR A 51 13.60 -8.64 -0.91
N HIS A 52 13.66 -7.92 0.22
CA HIS A 52 14.27 -6.58 0.28
C HIS A 52 15.70 -6.57 0.84
N GLY A 53 16.28 -7.75 1.07
CA GLY A 53 17.65 -7.87 1.54
C GLY A 53 17.88 -7.39 2.97
N LYS A 54 19.14 -7.29 3.35
CA LYS A 54 19.51 -6.87 4.71
C LYS A 54 19.14 -5.42 4.95
N PHE A 55 18.66 -5.13 6.17
CA PHE A 55 18.45 -3.77 6.62
C PHE A 55 19.76 -2.98 6.61
N GLN A 56 19.72 -1.76 6.07
CA GLN A 56 20.89 -0.87 6.00
C GLN A 56 20.98 -0.07 7.29
N GLY A 57 21.68 -0.60 8.28
CA GLY A 57 21.84 0.00 9.60
C GLY A 57 22.15 -1.04 10.67
N GLU A 58 22.41 -0.56 11.87
CA GLU A 58 22.65 -1.40 13.04
C GLU A 58 21.33 -1.79 13.68
N VAL A 59 21.14 -3.07 13.98
CA VAL A 59 19.96 -3.61 14.65
C VAL A 59 20.40 -4.47 15.82
N SER A 60 19.92 -4.15 17.00
CA SER A 60 20.06 -4.92 18.23
C SER A 60 18.77 -4.85 19.04
N PHE A 61 18.74 -5.43 20.22
CA PHE A 61 17.55 -5.46 21.07
C PHE A 61 17.93 -5.53 22.56
N THR A 62 16.99 -5.17 23.40
CA THR A 62 16.94 -5.44 24.84
C THR A 62 15.71 -6.34 25.13
N ASP A 63 15.48 -6.67 26.40
CA ASP A 63 14.31 -7.49 26.76
C ASP A 63 12.96 -6.87 26.38
N HIS A 64 12.92 -5.53 26.21
CA HIS A 64 11.68 -4.77 25.98
C HIS A 64 11.74 -3.79 24.80
N GLU A 65 12.86 -3.73 24.08
CA GLU A 65 13.08 -2.73 23.06
C GLU A 65 13.77 -3.31 21.82
N LEU A 66 13.38 -2.82 20.68
CA LEU A 66 14.15 -2.92 19.44
C LEU A 66 15.10 -1.72 19.36
N VAL A 67 16.41 -1.96 19.17
CA VAL A 67 17.41 -0.88 19.06
C VAL A 67 17.88 -0.79 17.61
N VAL A 68 17.64 0.35 16.97
CA VAL A 68 18.01 0.59 15.57
C VAL A 68 18.82 1.87 15.47
N ASN A 69 20.04 1.76 14.90
CA ASN A 69 20.98 2.87 14.77
C ASN A 69 21.23 3.61 16.11
N GLY A 70 21.36 2.84 17.19
CA GLY A 70 21.58 3.35 18.55
C GLY A 70 20.34 3.89 19.26
N ARG A 71 19.18 3.88 18.61
CA ARG A 71 17.92 4.34 19.20
C ARG A 71 17.08 3.18 19.70
N ALA A 72 16.70 3.22 20.97
CA ALA A 72 15.79 2.26 21.59
C ALA A 72 14.32 2.60 21.28
N ILE A 73 13.56 1.61 20.87
CA ILE A 73 12.14 1.70 20.49
C ILE A 73 11.38 0.67 21.32
N PRO A 74 10.48 1.09 22.21
CA PRO A 74 9.68 0.18 23.02
C PRO A 74 8.87 -0.81 22.18
N VAL A 75 8.86 -2.08 22.59
CA VAL A 75 8.09 -3.15 21.97
C VAL A 75 7.04 -3.62 22.96
N PHE A 76 5.79 -3.57 22.53
CA PHE A 76 4.65 -4.08 23.27
C PHE A 76 4.14 -5.39 22.66
N THR A 77 3.47 -6.20 23.47
CA THR A 77 2.90 -7.51 23.07
C THR A 77 1.42 -7.60 23.42
N ALA A 78 0.74 -6.47 23.45
CA ALA A 78 -0.68 -6.39 23.78
C ALA A 78 -1.54 -6.96 22.64
N LYS A 79 -2.58 -7.69 22.99
CA LYS A 79 -3.56 -8.24 22.04
C LYS A 79 -4.65 -7.25 21.73
N GLU A 80 -5.11 -6.52 22.74
CA GLU A 80 -6.16 -5.53 22.61
C GLU A 80 -5.55 -4.15 22.33
N CYS A 81 -6.09 -3.43 21.36
CA CYS A 81 -5.59 -2.12 20.96
C CYS A 81 -5.60 -1.09 22.12
N SER A 82 -6.55 -1.19 23.03
CA SER A 82 -6.70 -0.32 24.20
C SER A 82 -5.63 -0.54 25.29
N GLU A 83 -4.92 -1.66 25.24
CA GLU A 83 -3.85 -2.00 26.20
C GLU A 83 -2.46 -1.50 25.73
N ILE A 84 -2.34 -1.02 24.50
CA ILE A 84 -1.07 -0.54 23.96
C ILE A 84 -0.89 0.92 24.40
N PRO A 85 0.15 1.26 25.19
CA PRO A 85 0.23 2.59 25.82
C PRO A 85 0.73 3.69 24.87
N TRP A 86 0.04 3.92 23.75
CA TRP A 86 0.44 4.89 22.73
C TRP A 86 0.65 6.30 23.27
N GLY A 87 -0.24 6.75 24.15
CA GLY A 87 -0.15 8.09 24.72
C GLY A 87 1.10 8.29 25.60
N THR A 88 1.58 7.24 26.28
CA THR A 88 2.76 7.34 27.15
C THR A 88 4.07 7.43 26.35
N VAL A 89 4.09 6.91 25.14
CA VAL A 89 5.25 6.94 24.23
C VAL A 89 5.14 8.05 23.19
N GLY A 90 4.06 8.84 23.22
CA GLY A 90 3.84 9.95 22.31
C GLY A 90 3.54 9.55 20.85
N ALA A 91 3.04 8.33 20.64
CA ALA A 91 2.62 7.89 19.30
C ALA A 91 1.29 8.56 18.92
N GLU A 92 1.33 9.52 18.02
CA GLU A 92 0.16 10.27 17.58
C GLU A 92 -0.59 9.57 16.45
N TYR A 93 0.13 8.99 15.50
CA TYR A 93 -0.40 8.30 14.31
C TYR A 93 -0.07 6.83 14.38
N ILE A 94 -1.09 5.98 14.30
CA ILE A 94 -0.91 4.53 14.36
C ILE A 94 -1.03 3.90 12.99
N CYS A 95 0.05 3.24 12.54
CA CYS A 95 0.04 2.35 11.39
C CYS A 95 -0.58 1.01 11.79
N GLU A 96 -1.85 0.77 11.47
CA GLU A 96 -2.53 -0.49 11.74
C GLU A 96 -2.20 -1.50 10.63
N CYS A 97 -1.19 -2.33 10.87
CA CYS A 97 -0.61 -3.26 9.90
C CYS A 97 -0.95 -4.74 10.16
N THR A 98 -1.84 -5.03 11.12
CA THR A 98 -2.22 -6.42 11.44
C THR A 98 -3.15 -7.05 10.40
N GLY A 99 -3.88 -6.22 9.64
CA GLY A 99 -4.95 -6.66 8.75
C GLY A 99 -6.21 -7.18 9.47
N GLN A 100 -6.28 -7.04 10.79
CA GLN A 100 -7.42 -7.48 11.60
C GLN A 100 -8.39 -6.32 11.89
N HIS A 101 -7.89 -5.13 12.18
CA HIS A 101 -8.67 -3.97 12.57
C HIS A 101 -8.93 -3.07 11.34
N LEU A 102 -10.01 -3.36 10.62
CA LEU A 102 -10.36 -2.72 9.35
C LEU A 102 -11.68 -1.94 9.39
N THR A 103 -12.11 -1.55 10.57
CA THR A 103 -13.28 -0.68 10.82
C THR A 103 -12.96 0.29 11.93
N LYS A 104 -13.69 1.42 11.98
CA LYS A 104 -13.58 2.41 13.06
C LYS A 104 -13.74 1.75 14.43
N GLU A 105 -14.75 0.89 14.56
CA GLU A 105 -15.04 0.20 15.83
C GLU A 105 -13.87 -0.68 16.29
N LEU A 106 -13.26 -1.45 15.38
CA LEU A 106 -12.12 -2.31 15.72
C LEU A 106 -10.85 -1.50 16.03
N CYS A 107 -10.72 -0.29 15.48
CA CYS A 107 -9.58 0.59 15.73
C CYS A 107 -9.76 1.50 16.95
N LYS A 108 -10.95 1.55 17.55
CA LYS A 108 -11.30 2.48 18.64
C LYS A 108 -10.33 2.39 19.81
N GLY A 109 -9.91 1.18 20.18
CA GLY A 109 -8.96 0.95 21.27
C GLY A 109 -7.64 1.72 21.13
N HIS A 110 -7.17 1.98 19.91
CA HIS A 110 -5.97 2.80 19.72
C HIS A 110 -6.14 4.24 20.18
N ILE A 111 -7.32 4.82 19.93
CA ILE A 111 -7.64 6.20 20.36
C ILE A 111 -7.84 6.25 21.88
N GLU A 112 -8.52 5.24 22.44
CA GLU A 112 -8.69 5.11 23.90
C GLU A 112 -7.33 4.97 24.62
N ALA A 113 -6.32 4.39 23.95
CA ALA A 113 -4.96 4.25 24.41
C ALA A 113 -4.09 5.50 24.19
N GLY A 114 -4.66 6.61 23.68
CA GLY A 114 -4.00 7.91 23.58
C GLY A 114 -3.43 8.29 22.21
N ALA A 115 -3.67 7.49 21.16
CA ALA A 115 -3.36 7.90 19.79
C ALA A 115 -4.34 8.98 19.32
N LYS A 116 -3.94 9.78 18.32
CA LYS A 116 -4.80 10.79 17.69
C LYS A 116 -5.44 10.30 16.40
N HIS A 117 -4.70 9.57 15.61
CA HIS A 117 -5.13 9.07 14.30
C HIS A 117 -4.74 7.61 14.10
N VAL A 118 -5.57 6.88 13.35
CA VAL A 118 -5.28 5.49 12.94
C VAL A 118 -5.34 5.38 11.42
N ILE A 119 -4.28 4.85 10.82
CA ILE A 119 -4.17 4.60 9.39
C ILE A 119 -4.21 3.09 9.15
N MET A 120 -5.33 2.61 8.61
CA MET A 120 -5.51 1.20 8.28
C MET A 120 -4.63 0.81 7.09
N GLY A 121 -3.75 -0.17 7.28
CA GLY A 121 -2.86 -0.74 6.26
C GLY A 121 -3.55 -1.73 5.31
N ALA A 122 -4.83 -1.52 5.04
CA ALA A 122 -5.67 -2.28 4.11
C ALA A 122 -6.94 -1.49 3.81
N PRO A 123 -7.73 -1.86 2.77
CA PRO A 123 -9.03 -1.25 2.52
C PRO A 123 -9.96 -1.41 3.71
N SER A 124 -10.60 -0.32 4.12
CA SER A 124 -11.60 -0.35 5.18
C SER A 124 -12.81 -1.21 4.79
N LYS A 125 -13.41 -1.86 5.79
CA LYS A 125 -14.63 -2.66 5.63
C LYS A 125 -15.91 -1.90 5.97
N ASP A 126 -15.78 -0.65 6.38
CA ASP A 126 -16.85 0.28 6.68
C ASP A 126 -16.76 1.55 5.81
N ASP A 127 -17.32 2.66 6.27
CA ASP A 127 -17.32 3.97 5.61
C ASP A 127 -16.07 4.81 5.89
N THR A 128 -15.02 4.24 6.52
CA THR A 128 -13.75 4.93 6.75
C THR A 128 -13.17 5.45 5.43
N PRO A 129 -12.82 6.75 5.34
CA PRO A 129 -12.25 7.33 4.14
C PRO A 129 -10.98 6.62 3.69
N MET A 130 -10.88 6.35 2.39
CA MET A 130 -9.67 5.78 1.78
C MET A 130 -8.93 6.84 0.99
N PHE A 131 -7.61 6.87 1.16
CA PHE A 131 -6.74 7.83 0.48
C PHE A 131 -5.68 7.12 -0.37
N VAL A 132 -5.41 7.71 -1.52
CA VAL A 132 -4.28 7.38 -2.39
C VAL A 132 -3.50 8.67 -2.61
N MET A 133 -2.21 8.65 -2.26
CA MET A 133 -1.33 9.80 -2.43
C MET A 133 -1.28 10.25 -3.89
N GLY A 134 -1.33 11.56 -4.12
CA GLY A 134 -1.38 12.16 -5.46
C GLY A 134 -2.76 12.13 -6.13
N VAL A 135 -3.70 11.35 -5.62
CA VAL A 135 -5.05 11.23 -6.19
C VAL A 135 -6.08 12.03 -5.39
N ASN A 136 -6.34 11.64 -4.15
CA ASN A 136 -7.37 12.28 -3.33
C ASN A 136 -6.91 12.65 -1.92
N ASN A 137 -5.62 12.56 -1.59
CA ASN A 137 -5.10 12.90 -0.27
C ASN A 137 -5.42 14.35 0.15
N ARG A 138 -5.64 15.26 -0.79
CA ARG A 138 -6.03 16.66 -0.52
C ARG A 138 -7.42 16.80 0.12
N ASN A 139 -8.22 15.74 0.08
CA ASN A 139 -9.53 15.72 0.73
C ASN A 139 -9.46 15.34 2.21
N TYR A 140 -8.26 15.07 2.75
CA TYR A 140 -8.06 14.83 4.16
C TYR A 140 -8.34 16.10 4.96
N ALA A 141 -9.03 15.94 6.08
CA ALA A 141 -9.28 16.99 7.07
C ALA A 141 -8.91 16.47 8.47
N SER A 142 -8.45 17.35 9.35
CA SER A 142 -7.92 17.01 10.68
C SER A 142 -8.92 16.38 11.65
N ASP A 143 -10.22 16.46 11.35
CA ASP A 143 -11.28 15.76 12.10
C ASP A 143 -11.43 14.28 11.72
N MET A 144 -10.72 13.81 10.68
CA MET A 144 -10.72 12.42 10.23
C MET A 144 -9.79 11.56 11.08
N THR A 145 -10.29 11.09 12.22
CA THR A 145 -9.54 10.26 13.17
C THR A 145 -9.07 8.92 12.58
N TYR A 146 -9.90 8.30 11.73
CA TYR A 146 -9.61 7.02 11.08
C TYR A 146 -9.56 7.19 9.58
N VAL A 147 -8.49 6.68 8.96
CA VAL A 147 -8.32 6.68 7.51
C VAL A 147 -7.78 5.33 7.04
N SER A 148 -7.91 5.04 5.76
CA SER A 148 -7.33 3.85 5.14
C SER A 148 -6.37 4.25 4.02
N ASN A 149 -5.21 3.59 3.95
CA ASN A 149 -4.27 3.72 2.83
C ASN A 149 -4.70 2.88 1.60
N ALA A 150 -5.96 2.46 1.53
CA ALA A 150 -6.51 1.58 0.50
C ALA A 150 -5.72 0.25 0.37
N SER A 151 -5.65 -0.35 -0.83
CA SER A 151 -4.80 -1.50 -1.11
C SER A 151 -3.60 -1.14 -2.01
N CYS A 152 -2.60 -2.00 -2.05
CA CYS A 152 -1.46 -1.84 -2.96
C CYS A 152 -1.91 -1.75 -4.43
N THR A 153 -2.84 -2.60 -4.84
CA THR A 153 -3.42 -2.58 -6.19
C THR A 153 -4.21 -1.30 -6.46
N THR A 154 -4.99 -0.80 -5.49
CA THR A 154 -5.69 0.50 -5.63
C THR A 154 -4.69 1.65 -5.77
N ASN A 155 -3.60 1.61 -5.01
CA ASN A 155 -2.53 2.60 -5.10
C ASN A 155 -1.80 2.59 -6.46
N CYS A 156 -1.72 1.44 -7.12
CA CYS A 156 -1.19 1.36 -8.49
C CYS A 156 -2.21 1.82 -9.53
N LEU A 157 -3.46 1.36 -9.42
CA LEU A 157 -4.50 1.61 -10.40
C LEU A 157 -4.99 3.06 -10.42
N ALA A 158 -5.18 3.68 -9.25
CA ALA A 158 -5.78 5.00 -9.15
C ALA A 158 -4.97 6.11 -9.85
N PRO A 159 -3.62 6.19 -9.78
CA PRO A 159 -2.86 7.19 -10.51
C PRO A 159 -3.04 7.12 -12.03
N ILE A 160 -2.96 5.92 -12.63
CA ILE A 160 -3.15 5.77 -14.09
C ILE A 160 -4.61 6.01 -14.49
N ALA A 161 -5.57 5.58 -13.66
CA ALA A 161 -7.00 5.85 -13.90
C ALA A 161 -7.32 7.34 -13.80
N LYS A 162 -6.68 8.09 -12.88
CA LYS A 162 -6.79 9.55 -12.78
C LYS A 162 -6.33 10.22 -14.06
N VAL A 163 -5.14 9.89 -14.56
CA VAL A 163 -4.60 10.47 -15.79
C VAL A 163 -5.52 10.19 -16.99
N LEU A 164 -6.00 8.96 -17.14
CA LEU A 164 -6.92 8.60 -18.22
C LEU A 164 -8.26 9.33 -18.08
N GLN A 165 -8.82 9.41 -16.88
CA GLN A 165 -10.10 10.06 -16.62
C GLN A 165 -10.05 11.57 -16.94
N GLU A 166 -9.01 12.25 -16.46
CA GLU A 166 -8.89 13.70 -16.61
C GLU A 166 -8.60 14.14 -18.04
N ASN A 167 -7.83 13.36 -18.80
CA ASN A 167 -7.46 13.71 -20.16
C ASN A 167 -8.47 13.21 -21.23
N PHE A 168 -8.95 11.98 -21.05
CA PHE A 168 -9.69 11.28 -22.11
C PHE A 168 -11.10 10.85 -21.68
N GLY A 169 -11.37 10.80 -20.37
CA GLY A 169 -12.60 10.22 -19.83
C GLY A 169 -12.63 8.68 -19.95
N ILE A 170 -13.10 8.00 -18.93
CA ILE A 170 -13.30 6.54 -18.93
C ILE A 170 -14.80 6.26 -18.96
N LYS A 171 -15.27 5.55 -19.99
CA LYS A 171 -16.64 5.01 -20.04
C LYS A 171 -16.79 3.83 -19.10
N GLU A 172 -15.91 2.84 -19.27
CA GLU A 172 -15.88 1.58 -18.56
C GLU A 172 -14.52 0.92 -18.69
N GLY A 173 -14.20 0.00 -17.78
CA GLY A 173 -12.95 -0.74 -17.86
C GLY A 173 -12.92 -1.99 -17.01
N LEU A 174 -12.08 -2.93 -17.44
CA LEU A 174 -11.76 -4.15 -16.72
C LEU A 174 -10.30 -4.16 -16.35
N MET A 175 -10.02 -4.46 -15.08
CA MET A 175 -8.66 -4.57 -14.56
C MET A 175 -8.35 -6.02 -14.19
N THR A 176 -7.20 -6.49 -14.62
CA THR A 176 -6.59 -7.71 -14.08
C THR A 176 -5.29 -7.33 -13.39
N THR A 177 -5.12 -7.68 -12.13
CA THR A 177 -3.78 -7.63 -11.54
C THR A 177 -3.16 -9.01 -11.54
N VAL A 178 -1.97 -9.14 -12.14
CA VAL A 178 -1.10 -10.29 -11.97
C VAL A 178 -0.26 -10.01 -10.74
N HIS A 179 -0.57 -10.70 -9.64
CA HIS A 179 -0.12 -10.30 -8.30
C HIS A 179 0.75 -11.38 -7.68
N SER A 180 1.85 -10.96 -7.07
CA SER A 180 2.73 -11.83 -6.30
C SER A 180 1.99 -12.46 -5.11
N VAL A 181 2.60 -13.48 -4.52
CA VAL A 181 2.06 -14.18 -3.35
C VAL A 181 1.95 -13.24 -2.14
N THR A 182 1.00 -13.53 -1.27
CA THR A 182 0.81 -12.80 0.00
C THR A 182 0.73 -13.79 1.17
N PRO A 183 0.96 -13.36 2.42
CA PRO A 183 0.99 -14.24 3.59
C PRO A 183 -0.31 -15.03 3.86
N THR A 184 -1.42 -14.60 3.27
CA THR A 184 -2.71 -15.30 3.40
C THR A 184 -2.82 -16.56 2.54
N GLN A 185 -1.94 -16.73 1.55
CA GLN A 185 -1.91 -17.89 0.67
C GLN A 185 -1.22 -19.10 1.34
N LYS A 186 -1.55 -20.30 0.85
CA LYS A 186 -0.96 -21.54 1.36
C LYS A 186 0.30 -21.91 0.59
N ILE A 187 1.33 -22.40 1.27
CA ILE A 187 2.55 -22.93 0.64
C ILE A 187 2.23 -24.23 -0.09
N LEU A 188 1.52 -25.13 0.57
CA LEU A 188 1.00 -26.40 0.03
C LEU A 188 -0.54 -26.38 0.04
N ASP A 189 -1.17 -27.30 -0.70
CA ASP A 189 -2.62 -27.45 -0.68
C ASP A 189 -3.13 -27.61 0.75
N GLY A 190 -4.02 -26.73 1.17
CA GLY A 190 -4.55 -26.69 2.53
C GLY A 190 -5.98 -26.16 2.56
N ALA A 191 -6.70 -26.48 3.63
CA ALA A 191 -8.09 -26.07 3.78
C ALA A 191 -8.25 -24.53 3.78
N SER A 192 -9.17 -24.04 2.96
CA SER A 192 -9.62 -22.66 2.90
C SER A 192 -11.12 -22.64 2.63
N LEU A 193 -11.91 -22.55 3.69
CA LEU A 193 -13.36 -22.69 3.62
C LEU A 193 -14.05 -21.57 2.83
N LYS A 194 -13.47 -20.36 2.85
CA LYS A 194 -14.04 -19.16 2.19
C LYS A 194 -13.56 -18.98 0.74
N ASP A 195 -12.35 -19.46 0.45
CA ASP A 195 -11.73 -19.34 -0.87
C ASP A 195 -10.95 -20.61 -1.19
N TRP A 196 -11.60 -21.53 -1.86
CA TRP A 196 -11.01 -22.83 -2.20
C TRP A 196 -9.78 -22.69 -3.11
N ARG A 197 -9.79 -21.72 -4.05
CA ARG A 197 -8.64 -21.45 -4.91
C ARG A 197 -7.45 -20.92 -4.12
N GLY A 198 -7.70 -20.03 -3.17
CA GLY A 198 -6.66 -19.50 -2.25
C GLY A 198 -6.10 -20.56 -1.29
N GLY A 199 -6.74 -21.71 -1.15
CA GLY A 199 -6.23 -22.89 -0.43
C GLY A 199 -5.21 -23.72 -1.21
N ARG A 200 -5.00 -23.47 -2.51
CA ARG A 200 -4.04 -24.21 -3.34
C ARG A 200 -2.63 -23.63 -3.18
N ALA A 201 -1.63 -24.50 -3.42
CA ALA A 201 -0.22 -24.21 -3.31
C ALA A 201 0.18 -22.98 -4.14
N ALA A 202 0.60 -21.92 -3.50
CA ALA A 202 0.92 -20.63 -4.14
C ALA A 202 2.14 -20.73 -5.08
N CYS A 203 3.15 -21.54 -4.71
CA CYS A 203 4.40 -21.63 -5.45
C CYS A 203 4.32 -22.47 -6.73
N GLY A 204 3.19 -23.14 -6.99
CA GLY A 204 3.04 -24.05 -8.14
C GLY A 204 1.85 -23.74 -9.04
N ASN A 205 1.14 -22.64 -8.83
CA ASN A 205 -0.12 -22.36 -9.53
C ASN A 205 -0.26 -20.90 -9.95
N ILE A 206 -1.05 -20.68 -11.00
CA ILE A 206 -1.71 -19.39 -11.27
C ILE A 206 -3.10 -19.48 -10.63
N ILE A 207 -3.40 -18.61 -9.66
CA ILE A 207 -4.62 -18.71 -8.86
C ILE A 207 -5.53 -17.51 -9.12
N PRO A 208 -6.65 -17.66 -9.84
CA PRO A 208 -7.66 -16.61 -9.97
C PRO A 208 -8.26 -16.27 -8.59
N SER A 209 -8.32 -14.99 -8.27
CA SER A 209 -8.85 -14.50 -7.01
C SER A 209 -9.70 -13.25 -7.23
N SER A 210 -10.70 -13.02 -6.39
CA SER A 210 -11.45 -11.77 -6.41
C SER A 210 -10.60 -10.63 -5.83
N THR A 211 -10.84 -9.42 -6.31
CA THR A 211 -10.27 -8.21 -5.73
C THR A 211 -11.30 -7.08 -5.70
N GLY A 212 -11.31 -6.31 -4.62
CA GLY A 212 -12.10 -5.09 -4.52
C GLY A 212 -11.36 -3.83 -5.01
N ALA A 213 -10.12 -3.97 -5.48
CA ALA A 213 -9.25 -2.84 -5.79
C ALA A 213 -9.81 -1.90 -6.87
N ALA A 214 -10.37 -2.46 -7.96
CA ALA A 214 -10.95 -1.66 -9.03
C ALA A 214 -12.23 -0.92 -8.58
N LYS A 215 -13.05 -1.56 -7.74
CA LYS A 215 -14.24 -0.90 -7.15
C LYS A 215 -13.82 0.19 -6.15
N ALA A 216 -12.72 -0.02 -5.44
CA ALA A 216 -12.20 0.96 -4.48
C ALA A 216 -11.71 2.25 -5.18
N VAL A 217 -11.30 2.18 -6.46
CA VAL A 217 -10.98 3.38 -7.25
C VAL A 217 -12.17 4.34 -7.33
N GLY A 218 -13.40 3.83 -7.44
CA GLY A 218 -14.61 4.66 -7.40
C GLY A 218 -14.87 5.36 -6.08
N LYS A 219 -14.21 4.94 -4.98
CA LYS A 219 -14.27 5.66 -3.69
C LYS A 219 -13.24 6.79 -3.62
N VAL A 220 -12.11 6.68 -4.32
CA VAL A 220 -11.06 7.70 -4.34
C VAL A 220 -11.17 8.65 -5.54
N ILE A 221 -11.82 8.21 -6.62
CA ILE A 221 -12.17 9.01 -7.82
C ILE A 221 -13.67 8.79 -8.07
N PRO A 222 -14.55 9.62 -7.51
CA PRO A 222 -16.00 9.41 -7.55
C PRO A 222 -16.60 9.28 -8.95
N GLU A 223 -16.01 9.95 -9.95
CA GLU A 223 -16.42 9.90 -11.36
C GLU A 223 -16.27 8.50 -11.98
N LEU A 224 -15.44 7.65 -11.37
CA LEU A 224 -15.22 6.26 -11.80
C LEU A 224 -16.07 5.25 -11.03
N ASN A 225 -16.97 5.71 -10.15
CA ASN A 225 -17.83 4.81 -9.41
C ASN A 225 -18.75 4.01 -10.37
N GLY A 226 -18.68 2.68 -10.28
CA GLY A 226 -19.43 1.77 -11.14
C GLY A 226 -18.86 1.57 -12.56
N LYS A 227 -17.82 2.32 -12.96
CA LYS A 227 -17.20 2.20 -14.29
C LYS A 227 -16.08 1.16 -14.34
N LEU A 228 -15.46 0.82 -13.21
CA LEU A 228 -14.33 -0.12 -13.14
C LEU A 228 -14.67 -1.33 -12.27
N THR A 229 -14.30 -2.51 -12.75
CA THR A 229 -14.27 -3.76 -11.99
C THR A 229 -13.06 -4.59 -12.39
N GLY A 230 -12.78 -5.68 -11.67
CA GLY A 230 -11.60 -6.46 -12.01
C GLY A 230 -11.42 -7.72 -11.16
N MET A 231 -10.33 -8.42 -11.46
CA MET A 231 -9.92 -9.64 -10.77
C MET A 231 -8.40 -9.66 -10.55
N SER A 232 -7.93 -10.65 -9.81
CA SER A 232 -6.51 -10.92 -9.57
C SER A 232 -6.14 -12.30 -10.07
N MET A 233 -4.95 -12.43 -10.66
CA MET A 233 -4.24 -13.69 -10.89
C MET A 233 -3.04 -13.74 -9.96
N ARG A 234 -3.05 -14.62 -8.95
CA ARG A 234 -1.88 -14.85 -8.10
C ARG A 234 -0.88 -15.73 -8.82
N VAL A 235 0.38 -15.30 -8.81
CA VAL A 235 1.50 -16.00 -9.47
C VAL A 235 2.63 -16.25 -8.49
N PRO A 236 3.50 -17.28 -8.72
CA PRO A 236 4.55 -17.66 -7.77
C PRO A 236 5.78 -16.73 -7.82
N THR A 237 5.57 -15.43 -7.75
CA THR A 237 6.61 -14.41 -7.52
C THR A 237 6.52 -13.91 -6.08
N LEU A 238 7.66 -13.59 -5.46
CA LEU A 238 7.71 -13.18 -4.06
C LEU A 238 7.17 -11.76 -3.86
N ASP A 239 7.44 -10.88 -4.81
CA ASP A 239 7.05 -9.48 -4.78
C ASP A 239 7.00 -8.91 -6.20
N VAL A 240 6.55 -7.69 -6.33
CA VAL A 240 6.22 -6.94 -7.53
C VAL A 240 5.06 -7.56 -8.32
N SER A 241 4.08 -6.76 -8.52
CA SER A 241 2.83 -7.07 -9.21
C SER A 241 2.62 -6.12 -10.39
N VAL A 242 1.69 -6.44 -11.25
CA VAL A 242 1.33 -5.61 -12.41
C VAL A 242 -0.17 -5.44 -12.52
N VAL A 243 -0.59 -4.23 -12.84
CA VAL A 243 -1.97 -3.90 -13.24
C VAL A 243 -2.04 -3.89 -14.76
N ASP A 244 -2.95 -4.68 -15.30
CA ASP A 244 -3.44 -4.65 -16.68
C ASP A 244 -4.83 -4.00 -16.66
N LEU A 245 -4.94 -2.79 -17.18
CA LEU A 245 -6.19 -2.04 -17.25
C LEU A 245 -6.62 -1.87 -18.71
N THR A 246 -7.72 -2.50 -19.08
CA THR A 246 -8.36 -2.32 -20.38
C THR A 246 -9.58 -1.42 -20.23
N VAL A 247 -9.63 -0.31 -21.00
CA VAL A 247 -10.68 0.70 -20.91
C VAL A 247 -11.25 1.10 -22.26
N ASN A 248 -12.51 1.50 -22.25
CA ASN A 248 -13.12 2.32 -23.28
C ASN A 248 -13.05 3.79 -22.87
N LEU A 249 -12.42 4.62 -23.71
CA LEU A 249 -12.30 6.07 -23.52
C LEU A 249 -13.55 6.80 -24.04
N GLU A 250 -13.88 7.94 -23.43
CA GLU A 250 -14.94 8.83 -23.91
C GLU A 250 -14.47 9.67 -25.11
N LYS A 251 -13.22 10.13 -25.06
CA LYS A 251 -12.56 10.88 -26.13
C LYS A 251 -11.52 9.98 -26.80
N PRO A 252 -11.57 9.80 -28.12
CA PRO A 252 -10.54 9.07 -28.84
C PRO A 252 -9.17 9.69 -28.61
N ALA A 253 -8.15 8.84 -28.47
CA ALA A 253 -6.76 9.24 -28.32
C ALA A 253 -5.84 8.16 -28.90
N THR A 254 -4.75 8.59 -29.53
CA THR A 254 -3.70 7.67 -29.92
C THR A 254 -2.98 7.11 -28.68
N TYR A 255 -2.38 5.94 -28.79
CA TYR A 255 -1.60 5.38 -27.69
C TYR A 255 -0.42 6.28 -27.30
N GLU A 256 0.16 6.99 -28.26
CA GLU A 256 1.23 7.96 -28.03
C GLU A 256 0.77 9.15 -27.17
N GLU A 257 -0.42 9.70 -27.43
CA GLU A 257 -1.01 10.77 -26.60
C GLU A 257 -1.24 10.28 -25.16
N ILE A 258 -1.66 9.02 -24.98
CA ILE A 258 -1.78 8.42 -23.65
C ILE A 258 -0.42 8.33 -22.96
N CYS A 259 0.62 7.85 -23.66
CA CYS A 259 1.98 7.79 -23.13
C CYS A 259 2.50 9.17 -22.74
N GLN A 260 2.26 10.20 -23.57
CA GLN A 260 2.65 11.58 -23.28
C GLN A 260 1.94 12.13 -22.04
N ALA A 261 0.64 11.87 -21.88
CA ALA A 261 -0.12 12.27 -20.69
C ALA A 261 0.42 11.58 -19.43
N MET A 262 0.71 10.28 -19.49
CA MET A 262 1.29 9.53 -18.36
C MET A 262 2.68 10.04 -17.99
N LYS A 263 3.53 10.32 -18.99
CA LYS A 263 4.86 10.89 -18.78
C LYS A 263 4.79 12.26 -18.12
N ALA A 264 3.96 13.14 -18.65
CA ALA A 264 3.78 14.48 -18.11
C ALA A 264 3.28 14.43 -16.65
N ALA A 265 2.33 13.56 -16.34
CA ALA A 265 1.85 13.38 -14.96
C ALA A 265 2.94 12.84 -14.03
N SER A 266 3.75 11.87 -14.49
CA SER A 266 4.84 11.27 -13.70
C SER A 266 5.97 12.25 -13.37
N GLU A 267 6.22 13.19 -14.25
CA GLU A 267 7.22 14.27 -14.07
C GLU A 267 6.64 15.48 -13.31
N GLY A 268 5.32 15.64 -13.33
CA GLY A 268 4.56 16.74 -12.78
C GLY A 268 3.82 16.41 -11.46
N GLU A 269 2.49 16.44 -11.52
CA GLU A 269 1.61 16.36 -10.33
C GLU A 269 1.68 15.04 -9.58
N LEU A 270 1.99 13.94 -10.27
CA LEU A 270 2.12 12.60 -9.69
C LEU A 270 3.58 12.19 -9.46
N LYS A 271 4.52 13.14 -9.49
CA LYS A 271 5.93 12.85 -9.21
C LYS A 271 6.10 12.17 -7.86
N GLY A 272 6.85 11.05 -7.85
CA GLY A 272 7.06 10.23 -6.65
C GLY A 272 5.90 9.27 -6.34
N VAL A 273 4.80 9.31 -7.09
CA VAL A 273 3.68 8.36 -7.02
C VAL A 273 3.62 7.53 -8.30
N LEU A 274 3.51 8.21 -9.45
CA LEU A 274 3.57 7.60 -10.78
C LEU A 274 5.00 7.68 -11.33
N GLY A 275 5.47 6.56 -11.85
CA GLY A 275 6.67 6.47 -12.68
C GLY A 275 6.32 6.20 -14.13
N TYR A 276 7.31 6.29 -15.01
CA TYR A 276 7.18 6.04 -16.44
C TYR A 276 8.43 5.32 -16.95
N THR A 277 8.26 4.31 -17.79
CA THR A 277 9.37 3.61 -18.44
C THR A 277 9.07 3.29 -19.89
N GLU A 278 10.12 3.30 -20.72
CA GLU A 278 10.13 2.83 -22.11
C GLU A 278 11.11 1.65 -22.27
N ASP A 279 11.71 1.19 -21.18
CA ASP A 279 12.64 0.05 -21.20
C ASP A 279 11.88 -1.28 -21.26
N PRO A 280 12.49 -2.34 -21.83
CA PRO A 280 11.90 -3.68 -21.85
C PRO A 280 12.08 -4.37 -20.49
N VAL A 281 11.33 -3.92 -19.49
CA VAL A 281 11.45 -4.32 -18.08
C VAL A 281 10.59 -5.54 -17.75
N VAL A 282 10.91 -6.16 -16.60
CA VAL A 282 10.15 -7.23 -15.97
C VAL A 282 9.94 -6.91 -14.47
N SER A 283 9.13 -7.70 -13.79
CA SER A 283 8.74 -7.42 -12.39
C SER A 283 9.93 -7.17 -11.45
N SER A 284 10.99 -7.96 -11.53
CA SER A 284 12.15 -7.85 -10.63
C SER A 284 12.92 -6.51 -10.73
N ASP A 285 12.74 -5.78 -11.83
CA ASP A 285 13.37 -4.45 -12.01
C ASP A 285 12.76 -3.37 -11.11
N PHE A 286 11.60 -3.65 -10.52
CA PHE A 286 10.87 -2.73 -9.64
C PHE A 286 10.94 -3.12 -8.16
N LEU A 287 11.76 -4.13 -7.79
CA LEU A 287 11.97 -4.45 -6.39
C LEU A 287 12.56 -3.25 -5.63
N GLY A 288 11.88 -2.84 -4.57
CA GLY A 288 12.28 -1.70 -3.76
C GLY A 288 11.88 -0.33 -4.34
N ASP A 289 11.10 -0.28 -5.41
CA ASP A 289 10.61 1.00 -5.94
C ASP A 289 9.59 1.64 -4.96
N PRO A 290 9.84 2.86 -4.46
CA PRO A 290 8.96 3.54 -3.53
C PRO A 290 7.70 4.14 -4.18
N ARG A 291 7.63 4.16 -5.52
CA ARG A 291 6.44 4.59 -6.26
C ARG A 291 5.41 3.47 -6.28
N THR A 292 4.15 3.82 -6.24
CA THR A 292 3.06 2.82 -6.22
C THR A 292 2.54 2.44 -7.59
N SER A 293 3.00 3.10 -8.64
CA SER A 293 2.54 2.86 -10.01
C SER A 293 3.65 3.27 -10.98
N VAL A 294 4.15 2.35 -11.80
CA VAL A 294 5.13 2.67 -12.85
C VAL A 294 4.55 2.26 -14.19
N PHE A 295 4.09 3.25 -14.94
CA PHE A 295 3.50 3.03 -16.26
C PHE A 295 4.54 2.51 -17.25
N ASP A 296 4.20 1.40 -17.91
CA ASP A 296 5.04 0.78 -18.94
C ASP A 296 4.50 1.16 -20.33
N ALA A 297 5.17 2.08 -20.97
CA ALA A 297 4.75 2.61 -22.27
C ALA A 297 4.83 1.57 -23.39
N LYS A 298 5.68 0.55 -23.26
CA LYS A 298 5.85 -0.48 -24.30
C LYS A 298 5.00 -1.71 -24.11
N ALA A 299 4.43 -1.93 -22.92
CA ALA A 299 3.61 -3.10 -22.62
C ALA A 299 2.13 -2.91 -22.97
N GLY A 300 1.67 -1.68 -23.17
CA GLY A 300 0.27 -1.39 -23.51
C GLY A 300 -0.06 -1.56 -25.00
N ILE A 301 -1.35 -1.57 -25.31
CA ILE A 301 -1.87 -1.84 -26.66
C ILE A 301 -3.11 -0.97 -26.89
N ALA A 302 -3.23 -0.34 -28.05
CA ALA A 302 -4.47 0.24 -28.53
C ALA A 302 -5.04 -0.64 -29.65
N LEU A 303 -6.29 -1.12 -29.48
CA LEU A 303 -7.02 -1.81 -30.54
C LEU A 303 -7.69 -0.79 -31.47
N THR A 304 -8.22 0.27 -30.88
CA THR A 304 -8.77 1.45 -31.56
C THR A 304 -8.39 2.69 -30.77
N ASP A 305 -8.65 3.87 -31.27
CA ASP A 305 -8.39 5.13 -30.56
C ASP A 305 -9.21 5.30 -29.28
N SER A 306 -10.22 4.44 -29.06
CA SER A 306 -11.05 4.47 -27.84
C SER A 306 -10.96 3.22 -27.00
N PHE A 307 -10.40 2.12 -27.49
CA PHE A 307 -10.29 0.85 -26.76
C PHE A 307 -8.83 0.48 -26.57
N VAL A 308 -8.35 0.69 -25.34
CA VAL A 308 -6.92 0.64 -25.02
C VAL A 308 -6.64 -0.20 -23.77
N LYS A 309 -5.48 -0.82 -23.76
CA LYS A 309 -4.91 -1.51 -22.60
C LYS A 309 -3.67 -0.74 -22.17
N VAL A 310 -3.60 -0.43 -20.87
CA VAL A 310 -2.41 0.14 -20.23
C VAL A 310 -1.89 -0.79 -19.15
N VAL A 311 -0.58 -0.76 -18.94
CA VAL A 311 0.11 -1.62 -18.00
C VAL A 311 0.89 -0.77 -16.99
N SER A 312 0.81 -1.12 -15.71
CA SER A 312 1.58 -0.43 -14.67
C SER A 312 2.11 -1.41 -13.63
N TRP A 313 3.40 -1.31 -13.32
CA TRP A 313 4.12 -2.11 -12.33
C TRP A 313 4.04 -1.48 -10.96
N TYR A 314 4.13 -2.30 -9.92
CA TYR A 314 4.23 -1.82 -8.53
C TYR A 314 4.87 -2.86 -7.62
N ASP A 315 5.80 -2.39 -6.78
CA ASP A 315 6.23 -3.17 -5.62
C ASP A 315 5.09 -3.09 -4.59
N ASN A 316 4.37 -4.21 -4.45
CA ASN A 316 3.15 -4.26 -3.62
C ASN A 316 3.43 -4.16 -2.12
N GLU A 317 4.69 -4.25 -1.70
CA GLU A 317 5.15 -4.09 -0.34
C GLU A 317 5.83 -2.74 -0.12
N CYS A 318 6.93 -2.46 -0.84
CA CYS A 318 7.76 -1.27 -0.66
C CYS A 318 7.02 0.01 -1.06
N GLY A 319 6.47 0.08 -2.27
CA GLY A 319 5.73 1.26 -2.74
C GLY A 319 4.55 1.58 -1.84
N TYR A 320 3.76 0.57 -1.49
CA TYR A 320 2.61 0.70 -0.59
C TYR A 320 3.00 1.23 0.79
N SER A 321 4.06 0.68 1.39
CA SER A 321 4.52 1.07 2.73
C SER A 321 5.09 2.49 2.74
N ASN A 322 5.81 2.89 1.70
CA ASN A 322 6.28 4.26 1.54
C ASN A 322 5.11 5.25 1.46
N LYS A 323 4.06 4.95 0.70
CA LYS A 323 2.88 5.84 0.59
C LYS A 323 2.06 5.89 1.87
N MET A 324 2.07 4.86 2.69
CA MET A 324 1.49 4.92 4.03
C MET A 324 2.22 5.93 4.91
N VAL A 325 3.55 5.94 4.88
CA VAL A 325 4.36 6.96 5.59
C VAL A 325 4.14 8.35 5.00
N ASP A 326 4.09 8.48 3.67
CA ASP A 326 3.81 9.76 3.01
C ASP A 326 2.43 10.31 3.38
N LEU A 327 1.40 9.45 3.46
CA LEU A 327 0.06 9.84 3.89
C LEU A 327 0.06 10.37 5.32
N ILE A 328 0.75 9.70 6.24
CA ILE A 328 0.86 10.11 7.64
C ILE A 328 1.56 11.48 7.76
N VAL A 329 2.68 11.67 7.06
CA VAL A 329 3.40 12.95 7.07
C VAL A 329 2.53 14.06 6.47
N TYR A 330 1.78 13.75 5.41
CA TYR A 330 0.82 14.69 4.84
C TYR A 330 -0.29 15.05 5.85
N MET A 331 -0.90 14.05 6.52
CA MET A 331 -1.91 14.27 7.57
C MET A 331 -1.35 15.17 8.66
N SER A 332 -0.17 14.84 9.20
CA SER A 332 0.52 15.65 10.21
C SER A 332 0.75 17.09 9.75
N SER A 333 1.07 17.30 8.46
CA SER A 333 1.22 18.66 7.92
C SER A 333 -0.08 19.47 7.84
N VAL A 334 -1.24 18.78 7.76
CA VAL A 334 -2.57 19.41 7.79
C VAL A 334 -2.99 19.69 9.24
N ASP A 335 -2.75 18.74 10.15
CA ASP A 335 -3.19 18.80 11.54
C ASP A 335 -2.44 19.86 12.37
N HIS A 336 -1.23 20.23 11.95
CA HIS A 336 -0.39 21.20 12.64
C HIS A 336 -0.32 22.58 11.96
N LYS A 337 -1.24 22.86 11.03
CA LYS A 337 -1.43 24.20 10.44
C LYS A 337 -2.33 25.05 11.32
#